data_6d8a50efc6bab92606f76d78c9082b28
#
_entry.id   6d8a50efc6bab92606f76d78c9082b28
#
_cell.length_a   1.000
_cell.length_b   1.000
_cell.length_c   1.000
_cell.angle_alpha   90.00
_cell.angle_beta   90.00
_cell.angle_gamma   90.00
#
_symmetry.space_group_name_H-M   'P 1'
#
loop_
_entity.id
_entity.type
_entity.pdbx_description
1 polymer ?
#
loop_
_entity_poly.entity_id
_entity_poly.type
_entity_poly.pdbx_seq_one_letter_code
_entity_poly.pdbx_strand_id
1 'polypeptide(L)'
;MDNLESYRKQAKLLVRWHREGAYSIGGRLRGLDRLKDLTDQQALAMAFPLALAQEIIAVEAGHTSWAALKRALADAPAKPRPPAPGLTLQAARPVLYVRDVTAAAAFWRDKLGFRIDFLHGQPAFYGSVSRDGACLHLKFVHEPVFGPSRVADEGLIMAYVPTSDIKTLFAEYQARGVVFSQAPTKQPWGGTDFHVLDPDDNRIAFVG
;
A
#
# COMPACT_ATOMS: atom_id res chain seq x y z
N MET A 1 -17.42 -3.79 -7.38
CA MET A 1 -17.77 -3.54 -5.97
C MET A 1 -19.21 -3.08 -5.92
N ASP A 2 -20.01 -3.76 -5.14
CA ASP A 2 -21.39 -3.39 -4.96
C ASP A 2 -21.50 -2.12 -4.09
N ASN A 3 -22.30 -1.18 -4.53
CA ASN A 3 -22.60 0.03 -3.79
C ASN A 3 -24.05 -0.05 -3.27
N LEU A 4 -24.44 0.86 -2.37
CA LEU A 4 -25.77 0.86 -1.77
C LEU A 4 -26.88 0.90 -2.81
N GLU A 5 -26.66 1.56 -3.95
CA GLU A 5 -27.63 1.63 -5.04
C GLU A 5 -27.80 0.28 -5.75
N SER A 6 -26.72 -0.49 -5.92
CA SER A 6 -26.76 -1.86 -6.43
C SER A 6 -27.64 -2.76 -5.53
N TYR A 7 -27.40 -2.72 -4.23
CA TYR A 7 -28.18 -3.50 -3.26
C TYR A 7 -29.67 -3.07 -3.22
N ARG A 8 -29.96 -1.77 -3.36
CA ARG A 8 -31.35 -1.28 -3.49
C ARG A 8 -32.06 -1.81 -4.73
N LYS A 9 -31.34 -1.85 -5.86
CA LYS A 9 -31.88 -2.41 -7.12
C LYS A 9 -32.16 -3.90 -6.95
N GLN A 10 -31.27 -4.66 -6.35
CA GLN A 10 -31.47 -6.08 -6.07
C GLN A 10 -32.68 -6.32 -5.16
N ALA A 11 -32.84 -5.54 -4.08
CA ALA A 11 -34.02 -5.66 -3.20
C ALA A 11 -35.34 -5.38 -3.94
N LYS A 12 -35.38 -4.33 -4.79
CA LYS A 12 -36.55 -4.04 -5.64
C LYS A 12 -36.83 -5.16 -6.62
N LEU A 13 -35.81 -5.77 -7.20
CA LEU A 13 -35.91 -6.89 -8.10
C LEU A 13 -36.52 -8.12 -7.41
N LEU A 14 -36.15 -8.40 -6.16
CA LEU A 14 -36.75 -9.48 -5.36
C LEU A 14 -38.25 -9.27 -5.15
N VAL A 15 -38.66 -8.04 -4.78
CA VAL A 15 -40.09 -7.71 -4.63
C VAL A 15 -40.85 -7.95 -5.93
N ARG A 16 -40.28 -7.58 -7.07
CA ARG A 16 -40.83 -7.83 -8.39
C ARG A 16 -40.99 -9.32 -8.68
N TRP A 17 -39.92 -10.11 -8.48
CA TRP A 17 -39.94 -11.57 -8.71
C TRP A 17 -40.95 -12.29 -7.82
N HIS A 18 -41.09 -11.89 -6.56
CA HIS A 18 -42.10 -12.44 -5.68
C HIS A 18 -43.50 -12.18 -6.22
N ARG A 19 -43.80 -10.96 -6.69
CA ARG A 19 -45.09 -10.60 -7.30
C ARG A 19 -45.37 -11.39 -8.56
N GLU A 20 -44.35 -11.71 -9.33
CA GLU A 20 -44.42 -12.51 -10.56
C GLU A 20 -44.49 -14.04 -10.30
N GLY A 21 -44.47 -14.47 -9.04
CA GLY A 21 -44.58 -15.87 -8.64
C GLY A 21 -43.32 -16.70 -8.92
N ALA A 22 -42.16 -16.07 -8.93
CA ALA A 22 -40.87 -16.76 -9.18
C ALA A 22 -40.52 -17.71 -8.04
N TYR A 23 -40.47 -19.02 -8.25
CA TYR A 23 -40.14 -20.03 -7.24
C TYR A 23 -38.75 -19.87 -6.58
N SER A 24 -37.81 -19.26 -7.27
CA SER A 24 -36.47 -18.96 -6.73
C SER A 24 -36.48 -18.11 -5.48
N ILE A 25 -37.54 -17.36 -5.21
CA ILE A 25 -37.71 -16.54 -4.00
C ILE A 25 -37.79 -17.41 -2.74
N GLY A 26 -38.41 -18.60 -2.80
CA GLY A 26 -38.48 -19.50 -1.64
C GLY A 26 -37.10 -19.86 -1.07
N GLY A 27 -36.14 -20.19 -1.94
CA GLY A 27 -34.77 -20.48 -1.53
C GLY A 27 -34.09 -19.32 -0.82
N ARG A 28 -34.32 -18.08 -1.30
CA ARG A 28 -33.72 -16.88 -0.68
C ARG A 28 -34.38 -16.50 0.64
N LEU A 29 -35.70 -16.71 0.79
CA LEU A 29 -36.42 -16.54 2.05
C LEU A 29 -35.91 -17.48 3.13
N ARG A 30 -35.66 -18.76 2.77
CA ARG A 30 -35.09 -19.78 3.69
C ARG A 30 -33.67 -19.48 4.16
N GLY A 31 -32.99 -18.53 3.54
CA GLY A 31 -31.73 -17.99 4.05
C GLY A 31 -31.87 -17.16 5.34
N LEU A 32 -33.10 -16.80 5.72
CA LEU A 32 -33.39 -16.18 7.00
C LEU A 32 -33.82 -17.24 8.00
N ASP A 33 -33.11 -17.41 9.12
CA ASP A 33 -33.35 -18.46 10.14
C ASP A 33 -34.82 -18.60 10.54
N ARG A 34 -35.53 -17.49 10.70
CA ARG A 34 -36.96 -17.48 11.07
C ARG A 34 -37.91 -17.97 9.97
N LEU A 35 -37.41 -18.13 8.75
CA LEU A 35 -38.19 -18.51 7.57
C LEU A 35 -37.68 -19.81 6.92
N LYS A 36 -36.73 -20.51 7.56
CA LYS A 36 -36.03 -21.68 7.02
C LYS A 36 -36.95 -22.86 6.67
N ASP A 37 -38.08 -22.99 7.38
CA ASP A 37 -39.00 -24.11 7.26
C ASP A 37 -40.16 -23.83 6.28
N LEU A 38 -40.20 -22.68 5.61
CA LEU A 38 -41.23 -22.34 4.64
C LEU A 38 -41.15 -23.23 3.40
N THR A 39 -42.36 -23.73 2.96
CA THR A 39 -42.49 -24.30 1.64
C THR A 39 -42.51 -23.23 0.57
N ASP A 40 -42.26 -23.56 -0.70
CA ASP A 40 -42.32 -22.59 -1.80
C ASP A 40 -43.70 -21.96 -1.96
N GLN A 41 -44.74 -22.74 -1.74
CA GLN A 41 -46.12 -22.26 -1.78
C GLN A 41 -46.41 -21.22 -0.67
N GLN A 42 -45.95 -21.50 0.56
CA GLN A 42 -46.06 -20.57 1.67
C GLN A 42 -45.23 -19.31 1.44
N ALA A 43 -44.03 -19.47 0.89
CA ALA A 43 -43.16 -18.36 0.54
C ALA A 43 -43.76 -17.41 -0.46
N LEU A 44 -44.45 -17.94 -1.49
CA LEU A 44 -45.13 -17.14 -2.51
C LEU A 44 -46.44 -16.54 -2.01
N ALA A 45 -47.13 -17.18 -1.05
CA ALA A 45 -48.38 -16.69 -0.50
C ALA A 45 -48.21 -15.59 0.59
N MET A 46 -47.02 -15.43 1.15
CA MET A 46 -46.79 -14.46 2.21
C MET A 46 -46.65 -13.04 1.69
N ALA A 47 -46.88 -12.05 2.57
CA ALA A 47 -46.57 -10.66 2.26
C ALA A 47 -45.03 -10.47 2.13
N PHE A 48 -44.61 -9.83 1.02
CA PHE A 48 -43.19 -9.62 0.72
C PHE A 48 -42.89 -8.12 0.58
N PRO A 49 -42.78 -7.38 1.70
CA PRO A 49 -42.47 -5.96 1.69
C PRO A 49 -41.01 -5.72 1.31
N LEU A 50 -40.69 -4.51 0.83
CA LEU A 50 -39.35 -4.11 0.47
C LEU A 50 -38.34 -4.28 1.65
N ALA A 51 -38.82 -4.08 2.88
CA ALA A 51 -37.99 -4.28 4.08
C ALA A 51 -37.49 -5.73 4.21
N LEU A 52 -38.33 -6.71 3.92
CA LEU A 52 -37.95 -8.14 3.92
C LEU A 52 -36.96 -8.44 2.80
N ALA A 53 -37.16 -7.89 1.61
CA ALA A 53 -36.21 -8.02 0.51
C ALA A 53 -34.84 -7.40 0.87
N GLN A 54 -34.83 -6.25 1.52
CA GLN A 54 -33.60 -5.62 2.01
C GLN A 54 -32.90 -6.46 3.06
N GLU A 55 -33.62 -7.08 3.96
CA GLU A 55 -33.05 -7.99 4.95
C GLU A 55 -32.38 -9.20 4.30
N ILE A 56 -33.05 -9.85 3.35
CA ILE A 56 -32.47 -10.97 2.59
C ILE A 56 -31.16 -10.53 1.92
N ILE A 57 -31.16 -9.41 1.21
CA ILE A 57 -29.96 -8.88 0.54
C ILE A 57 -28.84 -8.58 1.53
N ALA A 58 -29.16 -8.07 2.72
CA ALA A 58 -28.16 -7.80 3.74
C ALA A 58 -27.52 -9.08 4.28
N VAL A 59 -28.32 -10.12 4.55
CA VAL A 59 -27.84 -11.43 5.02
C VAL A 59 -26.98 -12.11 3.95
N GLU A 60 -27.42 -12.11 2.70
CA GLU A 60 -26.64 -12.63 1.56
C GLU A 60 -25.30 -11.90 1.36
N ALA A 61 -25.25 -10.61 1.71
CA ALA A 61 -24.03 -9.82 1.72
C ALA A 61 -23.17 -9.98 2.99
N GLY A 62 -23.53 -10.91 3.90
CA GLY A 62 -22.80 -11.21 5.12
C GLY A 62 -23.05 -10.23 6.27
N HIS A 63 -24.15 -9.49 6.25
CA HIS A 63 -24.51 -8.54 7.30
C HIS A 63 -25.78 -8.96 8.07
N THR A 64 -25.83 -8.66 9.36
CA THR A 64 -26.96 -9.03 10.22
C THR A 64 -28.24 -8.25 9.95
N SER A 65 -28.17 -7.13 9.25
CA SER A 65 -29.34 -6.29 8.91
C SER A 65 -29.00 -5.29 7.80
N TRP A 66 -30.05 -4.73 7.19
CA TRP A 66 -29.93 -3.64 6.21
C TRP A 66 -29.24 -2.39 6.79
N ALA A 67 -29.45 -2.12 8.08
CA ALA A 67 -28.77 -1.02 8.77
C ALA A 67 -27.25 -1.30 8.94
N ALA A 68 -26.87 -2.54 9.25
CA ALA A 68 -25.48 -2.96 9.33
C ALA A 68 -24.78 -2.89 7.96
N LEU A 69 -25.42 -3.37 6.90
CA LEU A 69 -24.93 -3.23 5.52
C LEU A 69 -24.70 -1.76 5.15
N LYS A 70 -25.67 -0.88 5.43
CA LYS A 70 -25.54 0.56 5.15
C LYS A 70 -24.37 1.18 5.92
N ARG A 71 -24.18 0.82 7.19
CA ARG A 71 -23.07 1.31 8.01
C ARG A 71 -21.74 0.84 7.44
N ALA A 72 -21.59 -0.44 7.14
CA ALA A 72 -20.37 -0.99 6.56
C ALA A 72 -20.01 -0.32 5.23
N LEU A 73 -21.00 0.00 4.39
CA LEU A 73 -20.77 0.73 3.13
C LEU A 73 -20.44 2.22 3.34
N ALA A 74 -20.93 2.84 4.41
CA ALA A 74 -20.61 4.22 4.76
C ALA A 74 -19.20 4.33 5.37
N ASP A 75 -18.82 3.33 6.19
CA ASP A 75 -17.51 3.24 6.84
C ASP A 75 -16.41 2.70 5.90
N ALA A 76 -16.80 2.17 4.71
CA ALA A 76 -15.84 1.76 3.70
C ALA A 76 -14.98 2.95 3.27
N PRO A 77 -13.65 2.80 3.18
CA PRO A 77 -12.78 3.89 2.75
C PRO A 77 -13.25 4.41 1.38
N ALA A 78 -13.40 5.73 1.28
CA ALA A 78 -13.80 6.38 0.03
C ALA A 78 -12.87 5.91 -1.10
N LYS A 79 -13.45 5.54 -2.26
CA LYS A 79 -12.63 5.26 -3.45
C LYS A 79 -11.68 6.44 -3.66
N PRO A 80 -10.38 6.18 -3.89
CA PRO A 80 -9.47 7.25 -4.27
C PRO A 80 -10.10 8.09 -5.38
N ARG A 81 -10.16 9.39 -5.18
CA ARG A 81 -10.59 10.29 -6.25
C ARG A 81 -9.62 10.12 -7.42
N PRO A 82 -10.09 9.95 -8.66
CA PRO A 82 -9.20 9.93 -9.80
C PRO A 82 -8.35 11.22 -9.79
N PRO A 83 -7.06 11.12 -10.14
CA PRO A 83 -6.19 12.30 -10.18
C PRO A 83 -6.80 13.38 -11.08
N ALA A 84 -6.58 14.65 -10.73
CA ALA A 84 -7.02 15.75 -11.57
C ALA A 84 -6.34 15.64 -12.96
N PRO A 85 -7.06 15.92 -14.05
CA PRO A 85 -6.46 15.88 -15.38
C PRO A 85 -5.23 16.79 -15.46
N GLY A 86 -4.13 16.26 -16.00
CA GLY A 86 -2.87 17.00 -16.14
C GLY A 86 -2.00 17.12 -14.88
N LEU A 87 -2.44 16.58 -13.72
CA LEU A 87 -1.62 16.50 -12.51
C LEU A 87 -0.80 15.20 -12.52
N THR A 88 0.52 15.34 -12.49
CA THR A 88 1.45 14.20 -12.38
C THR A 88 2.33 14.38 -11.15
N LEU A 89 2.37 13.36 -10.30
CA LEU A 89 3.33 13.31 -9.20
C LEU A 89 4.69 12.90 -9.75
N GLN A 90 5.74 13.55 -9.27
CA GLN A 90 7.12 13.16 -9.56
C GLN A 90 7.58 12.04 -8.62
N ALA A 91 8.71 11.40 -8.94
CA ALA A 91 9.29 10.40 -8.05
C ALA A 91 9.57 10.99 -6.66
N ALA A 92 9.21 10.26 -5.61
CA ALA A 92 9.55 10.63 -4.25
C ALA A 92 11.07 10.65 -4.07
N ARG A 93 11.57 11.59 -3.26
CA ARG A 93 13.00 11.71 -2.94
C ARG A 93 13.18 11.44 -1.45
N PRO A 94 13.81 10.31 -1.06
CA PRO A 94 14.14 10.05 0.33
C PRO A 94 15.04 11.12 0.90
N VAL A 95 14.88 11.45 2.18
CA VAL A 95 15.76 12.36 2.92
C VAL A 95 16.54 11.54 3.94
N LEU A 96 17.85 11.47 3.77
CA LEU A 96 18.77 10.86 4.72
C LEU A 96 19.24 11.89 5.73
N TYR A 97 19.22 11.54 6.98
CA TYR A 97 19.66 12.40 8.07
C TYR A 97 21.10 12.08 8.41
N VAL A 98 21.97 13.10 8.33
CA VAL A 98 23.44 12.93 8.43
C VAL A 98 24.04 13.99 9.33
N ARG A 99 25.14 13.65 10.02
CA ARG A 99 25.86 14.57 10.92
C ARG A 99 26.80 15.51 10.17
N ASP A 100 27.17 15.16 8.94
CA ASP A 100 27.98 16.01 8.06
C ASP A 100 27.50 15.81 6.60
N VAL A 101 26.79 16.81 6.08
CA VAL A 101 26.24 16.76 4.72
C VAL A 101 27.34 16.71 3.65
N THR A 102 28.50 17.37 3.89
CA THR A 102 29.62 17.38 2.94
C THR A 102 30.30 16.01 2.88
N ALA A 103 30.57 15.43 4.04
CA ALA A 103 31.17 14.09 4.12
C ALA A 103 30.24 13.00 3.56
N ALA A 104 28.96 13.06 3.89
CA ALA A 104 27.94 12.15 3.32
C ALA A 104 27.85 12.28 1.80
N ALA A 105 27.78 13.49 1.26
CA ALA A 105 27.75 13.73 -0.19
C ALA A 105 29.03 13.19 -0.87
N ALA A 106 30.20 13.34 -0.26
CA ALA A 106 31.45 12.78 -0.75
C ALA A 106 31.41 11.24 -0.77
N PHE A 107 30.87 10.59 0.25
CA PHE A 107 30.67 9.14 0.27
C PHE A 107 29.78 8.69 -0.90
N TRP A 108 28.65 9.34 -1.12
CA TRP A 108 27.76 9.03 -2.21
C TRP A 108 28.42 9.19 -3.58
N ARG A 109 29.23 10.23 -3.77
CA ARG A 109 29.99 10.46 -4.99
C ARG A 109 31.08 9.42 -5.20
N ASP A 110 31.95 9.25 -4.21
CA ASP A 110 33.22 8.52 -4.38
C ASP A 110 33.01 6.99 -4.29
N LYS A 111 32.10 6.54 -3.42
CA LYS A 111 31.82 5.12 -3.21
C LYS A 111 30.69 4.62 -4.09
N LEU A 112 29.59 5.36 -4.21
CA LEU A 112 28.38 4.90 -4.89
C LEU A 112 28.19 5.47 -6.31
N GLY A 113 29.10 6.38 -6.73
CA GLY A 113 29.09 6.93 -8.09
C GLY A 113 27.96 7.91 -8.39
N PHE A 114 27.39 8.49 -7.34
CA PHE A 114 26.42 9.57 -7.48
C PHE A 114 27.14 10.90 -7.78
N ARG A 115 26.47 11.81 -8.46
CA ARG A 115 26.92 13.21 -8.55
C ARG A 115 26.30 14.01 -7.40
N ILE A 116 27.00 15.04 -6.96
CA ILE A 116 26.47 16.03 -6.02
C ILE A 116 25.71 17.07 -6.86
N ASP A 117 24.40 17.17 -6.68
CA ASP A 117 23.58 18.15 -7.41
C ASP A 117 23.75 19.54 -6.82
N PHE A 118 23.69 19.65 -5.49
CA PHE A 118 23.97 20.87 -4.74
C PHE A 118 24.31 20.59 -3.28
N LEU A 119 24.99 21.53 -2.63
CA LEU A 119 25.15 21.66 -1.20
C LEU A 119 24.71 23.07 -0.80
N HIS A 120 23.95 23.19 0.28
CA HIS A 120 23.42 24.47 0.75
C HIS A 120 23.86 24.76 2.19
N GLY A 121 24.34 25.99 2.42
CA GLY A 121 24.84 26.49 3.70
C GLY A 121 26.35 26.43 3.85
N GLN A 122 26.87 27.14 4.86
CA GLN A 122 28.29 27.11 5.28
C GLN A 122 28.35 27.15 6.81
N PRO A 123 28.58 25.99 7.47
CA PRO A 123 28.74 24.64 6.89
C PRO A 123 27.45 24.16 6.20
N ALA A 124 27.58 23.20 5.26
CA ALA A 124 26.43 22.64 4.53
C ALA A 124 25.46 21.94 5.50
N PHE A 125 24.18 22.32 5.45
CA PHE A 125 23.14 21.72 6.27
C PHE A 125 22.07 20.98 5.45
N TYR A 126 22.12 21.09 4.12
CA TYR A 126 21.24 20.40 3.18
C TYR A 126 21.95 20.14 1.87
N GLY A 127 21.66 19.02 1.22
CA GLY A 127 22.24 18.68 -0.07
C GLY A 127 21.40 17.69 -0.85
N SER A 128 21.77 17.47 -2.11
CA SER A 128 21.18 16.45 -2.97
C SER A 128 22.26 15.72 -3.74
N VAL A 129 22.07 14.41 -3.87
CA VAL A 129 22.90 13.52 -4.68
C VAL A 129 21.99 12.74 -5.63
N SER A 130 22.45 12.53 -6.89
CA SER A 130 21.70 11.78 -7.86
C SER A 130 22.57 10.91 -8.74
N ARG A 131 22.01 9.78 -9.20
CA ARG A 131 22.60 8.89 -10.20
C ARG A 131 21.46 8.30 -11.03
N ASP A 132 21.55 8.45 -12.35
CA ASP A 132 20.50 8.02 -13.28
C ASP A 132 19.11 8.57 -12.84
N GLY A 133 18.15 7.70 -12.59
CA GLY A 133 16.82 8.08 -12.07
C GLY A 133 16.73 8.19 -10.54
N ALA A 134 17.75 7.79 -9.78
CA ALA A 134 17.78 7.85 -8.33
C ALA A 134 18.21 9.26 -7.86
N CYS A 135 17.48 9.80 -6.87
CA CYS A 135 17.81 11.07 -6.24
C CYS A 135 17.50 10.99 -4.75
N LEU A 136 18.47 11.37 -3.91
CA LEU A 136 18.32 11.41 -2.46
C LEU A 136 18.72 12.78 -1.95
N HIS A 137 18.09 13.22 -0.89
CA HIS A 137 18.45 14.43 -0.18
C HIS A 137 19.19 14.11 1.11
N LEU A 138 20.13 14.96 1.49
CA LEU A 138 20.91 14.85 2.71
C LEU A 138 20.55 16.03 3.62
N LYS A 139 20.17 15.76 4.86
CA LYS A 139 19.77 16.78 5.82
C LYS A 139 20.60 16.66 7.08
N PHE A 140 21.23 17.75 7.48
CA PHE A 140 21.99 17.82 8.73
C PHE A 140 21.11 17.58 9.96
N VAL A 141 21.62 16.77 10.88
CA VAL A 141 21.10 16.56 12.23
C VAL A 141 22.26 16.50 13.22
N HIS A 142 22.05 16.91 14.46
CA HIS A 142 23.06 16.86 15.50
C HIS A 142 23.35 15.42 15.95
N GLU A 143 22.32 14.58 15.99
CA GLU A 143 22.41 13.17 16.39
C GLU A 143 21.65 12.29 15.39
N PRO A 144 22.05 11.03 15.18
CA PRO A 144 21.33 10.10 14.33
C PRO A 144 19.87 9.97 14.77
N VAL A 145 18.95 10.00 13.81
CA VAL A 145 17.51 9.84 14.07
C VAL A 145 17.20 8.45 14.63
N PHE A 146 17.94 7.45 14.14
CA PHE A 146 17.89 6.08 14.66
C PHE A 146 19.29 5.67 15.12
N GLY A 147 19.40 5.13 16.33
CA GLY A 147 20.65 4.56 16.79
C GLY A 147 21.06 3.33 15.96
N PRO A 148 22.38 3.06 15.80
CA PRO A 148 22.88 1.94 14.99
C PRO A 148 22.30 0.58 15.37
N SER A 149 22.14 0.31 16.67
CA SER A 149 21.51 -0.92 17.17
C SER A 149 20.09 -1.06 16.68
N ARG A 150 19.29 0.01 16.73
CA ARG A 150 17.89 -0.01 16.28
C ARG A 150 17.78 -0.24 14.78
N VAL A 151 18.64 0.37 13.97
CA VAL A 151 18.69 0.13 12.51
C VAL A 151 19.01 -1.34 12.22
N ALA A 152 19.92 -1.94 13.00
CA ALA A 152 20.28 -3.35 12.85
C ALA A 152 19.16 -4.28 13.32
N ASP A 153 18.66 -4.09 14.54
CA ASP A 153 17.70 -4.99 15.20
C ASP A 153 16.32 -4.99 14.53
N GLU A 154 15.86 -3.81 14.11
CA GLU A 154 14.55 -3.66 13.43
C GLU A 154 14.67 -3.80 11.90
N GLY A 155 15.87 -3.93 11.35
CA GLY A 155 16.07 -4.05 9.90
C GLY A 155 15.63 -2.83 9.11
N LEU A 156 15.75 -1.62 9.70
CA LEU A 156 15.25 -0.39 9.07
C LEU A 156 15.97 -0.06 7.77
N ILE A 157 15.23 0.24 6.73
CA ILE A 157 15.73 0.66 5.41
C ILE A 157 15.23 2.07 5.14
N MET A 158 16.16 3.01 4.93
CA MET A 158 15.85 4.42 4.72
C MET A 158 15.48 4.73 3.26
N ALA A 159 15.98 3.93 2.33
CA ALA A 159 15.66 4.08 0.91
C ALA A 159 15.79 2.75 0.17
N TYR A 160 14.87 2.52 -0.77
CA TYR A 160 14.98 1.48 -1.79
C TYR A 160 15.37 2.13 -3.11
N VAL A 161 16.45 1.65 -3.72
CA VAL A 161 16.95 2.13 -5.00
C VAL A 161 16.87 0.98 -6.01
N PRO A 162 15.85 0.97 -6.88
CA PRO A 162 15.74 -0.04 -7.92
C PRO A 162 16.88 0.06 -8.95
N THR A 163 17.35 -1.09 -9.43
CA THR A 163 18.32 -1.18 -10.51
C THR A 163 17.90 -2.24 -11.53
N SER A 164 18.26 -2.03 -12.78
CA SER A 164 18.01 -3.02 -13.83
C SER A 164 19.00 -4.20 -13.82
N ASP A 165 20.17 -4.01 -13.18
CA ASP A 165 21.21 -5.05 -13.07
C ASP A 165 21.89 -5.00 -11.71
N ILE A 166 21.34 -5.75 -10.77
CA ILE A 166 21.80 -5.83 -9.39
C ILE A 166 23.22 -6.45 -9.29
N LYS A 167 23.56 -7.38 -10.19
CA LYS A 167 24.85 -8.08 -10.16
C LYS A 167 25.98 -7.15 -10.59
N THR A 168 25.77 -6.43 -11.69
CA THR A 168 26.75 -5.45 -12.18
C THR A 168 26.94 -4.32 -11.17
N LEU A 169 25.85 -3.81 -10.57
CA LEU A 169 25.94 -2.75 -9.57
C LEU A 169 26.69 -3.23 -8.29
N PHE A 170 26.42 -4.44 -7.84
CA PHE A 170 27.12 -5.01 -6.70
C PHE A 170 28.63 -5.14 -6.96
N ALA A 171 29.01 -5.65 -8.14
CA ALA A 171 30.41 -5.78 -8.54
C ALA A 171 31.11 -4.41 -8.64
N GLU A 172 30.43 -3.38 -9.17
CA GLU A 172 30.94 -2.01 -9.19
C GLU A 172 31.22 -1.49 -7.79
N TYR A 173 30.28 -1.65 -6.85
CA TYR A 173 30.44 -1.17 -5.48
C TYR A 173 31.50 -1.94 -4.73
N GLN A 174 31.61 -3.25 -4.97
CA GLN A 174 32.68 -4.08 -4.42
C GLN A 174 34.08 -3.60 -4.90
N ALA A 175 34.22 -3.29 -6.19
CA ALA A 175 35.47 -2.75 -6.73
C ALA A 175 35.84 -1.37 -6.15
N ARG A 176 34.86 -0.57 -5.73
CA ARG A 176 35.06 0.73 -5.05
C ARG A 176 35.28 0.60 -3.52
N GLY A 177 35.34 -0.63 -3.00
CA GLY A 177 35.54 -0.89 -1.57
C GLY A 177 34.37 -0.40 -0.71
N VAL A 178 33.13 -0.56 -1.19
CA VAL A 178 31.92 -0.32 -0.39
C VAL A 178 31.78 -1.44 0.62
N VAL A 179 31.43 -1.10 1.86
CA VAL A 179 31.11 -2.06 2.91
C VAL A 179 29.60 -2.36 2.83
N PHE A 180 29.27 -3.64 2.72
CA PHE A 180 27.89 -4.11 2.65
C PHE A 180 27.39 -4.55 4.02
N SER A 181 26.24 -4.07 4.45
CA SER A 181 25.55 -4.60 5.63
C SER A 181 24.76 -5.88 5.32
N GLN A 182 24.43 -6.11 4.03
CA GLN A 182 23.87 -7.35 3.53
C GLN A 182 24.40 -7.62 2.10
N ALA A 183 24.92 -8.82 1.87
CA ALA A 183 25.29 -9.30 0.55
C ALA A 183 24.05 -9.59 -0.29
N PRO A 184 24.17 -9.73 -1.63
CA PRO A 184 23.03 -10.04 -2.50
C PRO A 184 22.25 -11.24 -2.01
N THR A 185 21.00 -11.01 -1.62
CA THR A 185 20.10 -12.00 -1.01
C THR A 185 18.80 -12.06 -1.81
N LYS A 186 18.39 -13.26 -2.20
CA LYS A 186 17.09 -13.48 -2.84
C LYS A 186 15.99 -13.39 -1.81
N GLN A 187 15.03 -12.52 -2.06
CA GLN A 187 13.94 -12.27 -1.14
C GLN A 187 12.72 -13.17 -1.41
N PRO A 188 11.90 -13.49 -0.40
CA PRO A 188 10.72 -14.35 -0.55
C PRO A 188 9.70 -13.83 -1.57
N TRP A 189 9.64 -12.51 -1.77
CA TRP A 189 8.76 -11.84 -2.73
C TRP A 189 9.29 -11.80 -4.17
N GLY A 190 10.47 -12.38 -4.45
CA GLY A 190 10.95 -12.66 -5.80
C GLY A 190 12.11 -11.79 -6.28
N GLY A 191 12.40 -10.67 -5.66
CA GLY A 191 13.56 -9.81 -6.01
C GLY A 191 14.87 -10.29 -5.37
N THR A 192 15.98 -9.67 -5.74
CA THR A 192 17.28 -9.78 -5.08
C THR A 192 17.67 -8.39 -4.59
N ASP A 193 18.19 -8.27 -3.37
CA ASP A 193 18.71 -7.02 -2.85
C ASP A 193 20.06 -7.19 -2.17
N PHE A 194 20.79 -6.09 -2.07
CA PHE A 194 21.93 -5.94 -1.16
C PHE A 194 21.84 -4.59 -0.44
N HIS A 195 22.43 -4.51 0.74
CA HIS A 195 22.33 -3.30 1.56
C HIS A 195 23.70 -2.67 1.83
N VAL A 196 23.70 -1.34 1.80
CA VAL A 196 24.85 -0.49 2.12
C VAL A 196 24.50 0.39 3.32
N LEU A 197 25.45 0.66 4.20
CA LEU A 197 25.35 1.70 5.22
C LEU A 197 26.14 2.92 4.76
N ASP A 198 25.56 4.10 4.92
CA ASP A 198 26.30 5.35 4.81
C ASP A 198 27.09 5.63 6.10
N PRO A 199 27.93 6.69 6.15
CA PRO A 199 28.71 7.04 7.36
C PRO A 199 27.88 7.35 8.62
N ASP A 200 26.58 7.56 8.47
CA ASP A 200 25.64 7.85 9.57
C ASP A 200 24.70 6.67 9.85
N ASP A 201 25.07 5.45 9.39
CA ASP A 201 24.32 4.22 9.56
C ASP A 201 22.94 4.20 8.89
N ASN A 202 22.68 5.12 7.96
CA ASN A 202 21.50 4.99 7.11
C ASN A 202 21.66 3.76 6.23
N ARG A 203 20.72 2.81 6.33
CA ARG A 203 20.71 1.60 5.50
C ARG A 203 19.93 1.85 4.22
N ILE A 204 20.59 1.61 3.08
CA ILE A 204 20.02 1.73 1.76
C ILE A 204 19.99 0.34 1.10
N ALA A 205 18.84 -0.07 0.60
CA ALA A 205 18.65 -1.29 -0.17
C ALA A 205 18.69 -0.99 -1.67
N PHE A 206 19.57 -1.64 -2.40
CA PHE A 206 19.56 -1.70 -3.86
C PHE A 206 18.86 -2.98 -4.28
N VAL A 207 17.88 -2.88 -5.20
CA VAL A 207 16.93 -3.95 -5.50
C VAL A 207 16.85 -4.19 -7.02
N GLY A 208 16.89 -5.48 -7.43
CA GLY A 208 16.78 -5.89 -8.84
C GLY A 208 16.12 -7.24 -9.05
#